data_e3cef68cab1b60334c25d6689f891bf1
#
_entry.id   e3cef68cab1b60334c25d6689f891bf1
#
_cell.length_a   1.000
_cell.length_b   1.000
_cell.length_c   1.000
_cell.angle_alpha   90.00
_cell.angle_beta   90.00
_cell.angle_gamma   90.00
#
_symmetry.space_group_name_H-M   'P 1'
#
loop_
_entity.id
_entity.type
_entity.pdbx_description
1 polymer ?
#
loop_
_entity_poly.entity_id
_entity_poly.type
_entity_poly.pdbx_seq_one_letter_code
_entity_poly.pdbx_strand_id
1 'polypeptide(L)'
;MANITLDELRAKYPPEDRQEYDRAYAAATLAGQLAELVYTLRTRAGLTQTELARRMGTTQSSIARIEGGGSLPTLDMLSRLAHATGSTLRLAAPGVGDIQLGGAA
;
A
#
# COMPACT_ATOMS: atom_id res chain seq x y z
N MET A 1 -0.79 12.89 -3.57
CA MET A 1 0.59 13.36 -3.36
C MET A 1 1.56 12.25 -3.73
N ALA A 2 2.65 12.59 -4.38
CA ALA A 2 3.65 11.61 -4.77
C ALA A 2 4.37 11.03 -3.53
N ASN A 3 5.04 9.89 -3.71
CA ASN A 3 5.88 9.31 -2.67
C ASN A 3 6.99 10.25 -2.26
N ILE A 4 7.40 10.19 -1.00
CA ILE A 4 8.54 10.96 -0.50
C ILE A 4 9.81 10.44 -1.16
N THR A 5 10.61 11.34 -1.72
CA THR A 5 11.89 10.98 -2.33
C THR A 5 12.99 10.88 -1.28
N LEU A 6 14.13 10.27 -1.65
CA LEU A 6 15.29 10.21 -0.78
C LEU A 6 15.81 11.61 -0.42
N ASP A 7 15.81 12.53 -1.40
CA ASP A 7 16.28 13.89 -1.17
C ASP A 7 15.37 14.64 -0.18
N GLU A 8 14.07 14.44 -0.28
CA GLU A 8 13.11 15.02 0.68
C GLU A 8 13.36 14.49 2.08
N LEU A 9 13.61 13.18 2.22
CA LEU A 9 13.91 12.58 3.52
C LEU A 9 15.21 13.10 4.10
N ARG A 10 16.25 13.25 3.27
CA ARG A 10 17.54 13.80 3.71
C ARG A 10 17.42 15.24 4.19
N ALA A 11 16.59 16.04 3.52
CA ALA A 11 16.34 17.42 3.92
C ALA A 11 15.59 17.50 5.23
N LYS A 12 14.66 16.57 5.47
CA LYS A 12 13.82 16.55 6.68
C LYS A 12 14.54 16.00 7.90
N TYR A 13 15.45 15.02 7.72
CA TYR A 13 16.13 14.34 8.81
C TYR A 13 17.64 14.49 8.65
N PRO A 14 18.29 15.38 9.43
CA PRO A 14 19.74 15.59 9.36
C PRO A 14 20.50 14.33 9.81
N PRO A 15 21.80 14.21 9.42
CA PRO A 15 22.59 12.99 9.67
C PRO A 15 22.68 12.57 11.13
N GLU A 16 22.57 13.51 12.08
CA GLU A 16 22.62 13.22 13.51
C GLU A 16 21.37 12.49 14.00
N ASP A 17 20.29 12.48 13.19
CA ASP A 17 19.04 11.83 13.55
C ASP A 17 18.79 10.62 12.62
N ARG A 18 19.79 9.77 12.55
CA ARG A 18 19.78 8.63 11.62
C ARG A 18 18.64 7.64 11.89
N GLN A 19 18.32 7.40 13.15
CA GLN A 19 17.29 6.41 13.50
C GLN A 19 15.91 6.85 12.99
N GLU A 20 15.57 8.12 13.14
CA GLU A 20 14.31 8.63 12.58
C GLU A 20 14.33 8.67 11.07
N TYR A 21 15.49 9.02 10.47
CA TYR A 21 15.66 8.97 9.02
C TYR A 21 15.40 7.56 8.48
N ASP A 22 16.01 6.54 9.11
CA ASP A 22 15.86 5.15 8.67
C ASP A 22 14.41 4.69 8.77
N ARG A 23 13.70 5.07 9.82
CA ARG A 23 12.27 4.75 9.98
C ARG A 23 11.41 5.44 8.91
N ALA A 24 11.67 6.71 8.66
CA ALA A 24 10.94 7.45 7.66
C ALA A 24 11.18 6.91 6.25
N TYR A 25 12.41 6.52 5.95
CA TYR A 25 12.77 5.91 4.68
C TYR A 25 12.05 4.57 4.49
N ALA A 26 12.08 3.71 5.52
CA ALA A 26 11.41 2.42 5.46
C ALA A 26 9.89 2.57 5.28
N ALA A 27 9.27 3.53 5.99
CA ALA A 27 7.84 3.79 5.86
C ALA A 27 7.50 4.30 4.46
N ALA A 28 8.31 5.20 3.89
CA ALA A 28 8.10 5.72 2.54
C ALA A 28 8.25 4.62 1.48
N THR A 29 9.22 3.72 1.66
CA THR A 29 9.44 2.60 0.75
C THR A 29 8.25 1.63 0.78
N LEU A 30 7.75 1.31 1.96
CA LEU A 30 6.59 0.44 2.12
C LEU A 30 5.35 1.08 1.49
N ALA A 31 5.13 2.36 1.73
CA ALA A 31 4.00 3.08 1.14
C ALA A 31 4.06 3.04 -0.39
N GLY A 32 5.25 3.21 -0.97
CA GLY A 32 5.46 3.14 -2.40
C GLY A 32 5.18 1.76 -2.97
N GLN A 33 5.65 0.72 -2.28
CA GLN A 33 5.41 -0.67 -2.69
C GLN A 33 3.92 -1.02 -2.63
N LEU A 34 3.24 -0.59 -1.58
CA LEU A 34 1.80 -0.84 -1.44
C LEU A 34 0.99 -0.03 -2.44
N ALA A 35 1.41 1.21 -2.72
CA ALA A 35 0.79 2.02 -3.75
C ALA A 35 0.83 1.31 -5.12
N GLU A 36 1.99 0.78 -5.48
CA GLU A 36 2.17 0.05 -6.73
C GLU A 36 1.35 -1.23 -6.76
N LEU A 37 1.28 -1.94 -5.64
CA LEU A 37 0.46 -3.15 -5.54
C LEU A 37 -1.01 -2.85 -5.81
N VAL A 38 -1.57 -1.83 -5.14
CA VAL A 38 -2.98 -1.45 -5.31
C VAL A 38 -3.25 -1.06 -6.76
N TYR A 39 -2.40 -0.20 -7.32
CA TYR A 39 -2.52 0.22 -8.72
C TYR A 39 -2.49 -0.97 -9.67
N THR A 40 -1.53 -1.87 -9.49
CA THR A 40 -1.36 -3.02 -10.39
C THR A 40 -2.55 -3.97 -10.33
N LEU A 41 -3.01 -4.31 -9.13
CA LEU A 41 -4.15 -5.21 -8.98
C LEU A 41 -5.43 -4.57 -9.54
N ARG A 42 -5.61 -3.27 -9.30
CA ARG A 42 -6.76 -2.54 -9.82
C ARG A 42 -6.77 -2.53 -11.36
N THR A 43 -5.65 -2.16 -11.96
CA THR A 43 -5.58 -2.04 -13.42
C THR A 43 -5.67 -3.41 -14.11
N ARG A 44 -5.10 -4.44 -13.53
CA ARG A 44 -5.24 -5.80 -14.05
C ARG A 44 -6.68 -6.28 -14.03
N ALA A 45 -7.44 -5.87 -13.02
CA ALA A 45 -8.86 -6.20 -12.92
C ALA A 45 -9.73 -5.32 -13.84
N GLY A 46 -9.14 -4.33 -14.50
CA GLY A 46 -9.86 -3.43 -15.41
C GLY A 46 -10.76 -2.43 -14.68
N LEU A 47 -10.43 -2.10 -13.43
CA LEU A 47 -11.27 -1.23 -12.60
C LEU A 47 -10.71 0.19 -12.53
N THR A 48 -11.61 1.18 -12.52
CA THR A 48 -11.25 2.54 -12.15
C THR A 48 -11.10 2.65 -10.65
N GLN A 49 -10.50 3.74 -10.16
CA GLN A 49 -10.41 3.99 -8.72
C GLN A 49 -11.80 4.04 -8.07
N THR A 50 -12.76 4.65 -8.74
CA THR A 50 -14.15 4.74 -8.26
C THR A 50 -14.80 3.36 -8.16
N GLU A 51 -14.62 2.54 -9.19
CA GLU A 51 -15.17 1.19 -9.19
C GLU A 51 -14.55 0.31 -8.11
N LEU A 52 -13.22 0.39 -7.94
CA LEU A 52 -12.53 -0.34 -6.88
C LEU A 52 -13.03 0.11 -5.50
N ALA A 53 -13.11 1.42 -5.28
CA ALA A 53 -13.60 1.97 -4.01
C ALA A 53 -14.99 1.44 -3.67
N ARG A 54 -15.88 1.40 -4.66
CA ARG A 54 -17.24 0.88 -4.47
C ARG A 54 -17.21 -0.59 -4.04
N ARG A 55 -16.43 -1.41 -4.73
CA ARG A 55 -16.30 -2.84 -4.40
C ARG A 55 -15.71 -3.07 -3.03
N MET A 56 -14.81 -2.19 -2.59
CA MET A 56 -14.14 -2.29 -1.30
C MET A 56 -14.91 -1.63 -0.16
N GLY A 57 -15.99 -0.91 -0.46
CA GLY A 57 -16.75 -0.19 0.56
C GLY A 57 -16.00 1.00 1.11
N THR A 58 -15.24 1.68 0.29
CA THR A 58 -14.48 2.87 0.66
C THR A 58 -14.71 3.98 -0.38
N THR A 59 -13.94 5.06 -0.30
CA THR A 59 -14.08 6.22 -1.19
C THR A 59 -12.98 6.23 -2.26
N GLN A 60 -13.29 6.85 -3.40
CA GLN A 60 -12.29 7.07 -4.45
C GLN A 60 -11.09 7.85 -3.92
N SER A 61 -11.34 8.85 -3.06
CA SER A 61 -10.25 9.63 -2.45
C SER A 61 -9.31 8.77 -1.62
N SER A 62 -9.85 7.78 -0.91
CA SER A 62 -9.05 6.83 -0.12
C SER A 62 -8.14 6.01 -1.02
N ILE A 63 -8.68 5.47 -2.11
CA ILE A 63 -7.89 4.70 -3.08
C ILE A 63 -6.82 5.58 -3.72
N ALA A 64 -7.19 6.79 -4.14
CA ALA A 64 -6.24 7.72 -4.76
C ALA A 64 -5.09 8.06 -3.82
N ARG A 65 -5.37 8.23 -2.51
CA ARG A 65 -4.34 8.53 -1.52
C ARG A 65 -3.39 7.36 -1.32
N ILE A 66 -3.90 6.15 -1.29
CA ILE A 66 -3.05 4.94 -1.18
C ILE A 66 -2.18 4.80 -2.43
N GLU A 67 -2.75 4.94 -3.62
CA GLU A 67 -2.00 4.83 -4.89
C GLU A 67 -1.00 5.96 -5.07
N GLY A 68 -1.22 7.08 -4.43
CA GLY A 68 -0.26 8.18 -4.41
C GLY A 68 0.82 8.06 -3.34
N GLY A 69 0.79 7.01 -2.52
CA GLY A 69 1.76 6.81 -1.45
C GLY A 69 1.52 7.70 -0.24
N GLY A 70 0.35 8.36 -0.15
CA GLY A 70 0.03 9.28 0.92
C GLY A 70 -0.53 8.62 2.18
N SER A 71 -0.90 7.35 2.10
CA SER A 71 -1.33 6.58 3.28
C SER A 71 -1.09 5.10 3.07
N LEU A 72 -0.95 4.38 4.18
CA LEU A 72 -0.81 2.93 4.15
C LEU A 72 -2.20 2.29 4.27
N PRO A 73 -2.51 1.28 3.45
CA PRO A 73 -3.74 0.52 3.64
C PRO A 73 -3.63 -0.32 4.92
N THR A 74 -4.76 -0.53 5.58
CA THR A 74 -4.84 -1.47 6.70
C THR A 74 -4.87 -2.90 6.16
N LEU A 75 -4.65 -3.89 7.02
CA LEU A 75 -4.78 -5.30 6.63
C LEU A 75 -6.22 -5.60 6.17
N ASP A 76 -7.22 -4.98 6.80
CA ASP A 76 -8.60 -5.13 6.37
C ASP A 76 -8.80 -4.58 4.95
N MET A 77 -8.21 -3.44 4.64
CA MET A 77 -8.28 -2.87 3.29
C MET A 77 -7.61 -3.78 2.27
N LEU A 78 -6.48 -4.39 2.62
CA LEU A 78 -5.80 -5.34 1.73
C LEU A 78 -6.65 -6.58 1.50
N SER A 79 -7.35 -7.06 2.51
CA SER A 79 -8.29 -8.17 2.37
C SER A 79 -9.42 -7.82 1.39
N ARG A 80 -9.99 -6.62 1.53
CA ARG A 80 -11.03 -6.13 0.62
C ARG A 80 -10.51 -5.95 -0.80
N LEU A 81 -9.28 -5.47 -0.93
CA LEU A 81 -8.61 -5.33 -2.24
C LEU A 81 -8.51 -6.68 -2.94
N ALA A 82 -8.05 -7.70 -2.24
CA ALA A 82 -7.93 -9.04 -2.79
C ALA A 82 -9.28 -9.55 -3.30
N HIS A 83 -10.34 -9.40 -2.50
CA HIS A 83 -11.69 -9.77 -2.88
C HIS A 83 -12.17 -9.01 -4.12
N ALA A 84 -11.99 -7.69 -4.10
CA ALA A 84 -12.50 -6.82 -5.15
C ALA A 84 -11.83 -7.04 -6.51
N THR A 85 -10.57 -7.48 -6.50
CA THR A 85 -9.78 -7.69 -7.73
C THR A 85 -9.63 -9.15 -8.13
N GLY A 86 -10.20 -10.08 -7.34
CA GLY A 86 -10.04 -11.51 -7.59
C GLY A 86 -8.62 -12.00 -7.38
N SER A 87 -7.87 -11.32 -6.54
CA SER A 87 -6.46 -11.62 -6.27
C SER A 87 -6.32 -12.36 -4.94
N THR A 88 -5.18 -13.03 -4.75
CA THR A 88 -4.82 -13.62 -3.46
C THR A 88 -3.64 -12.86 -2.88
N LEU A 89 -3.81 -12.33 -1.67
CA LEU A 89 -2.74 -11.65 -0.96
C LEU A 89 -2.37 -12.47 0.27
N ARG A 90 -1.06 -12.57 0.53
CA ARG A 90 -0.53 -13.31 1.66
C ARG A 90 0.47 -12.46 2.42
N LEU A 91 0.42 -12.58 3.74
CA LEU A 91 1.45 -12.07 4.63
C LEU A 91 2.35 -13.24 4.98
N ALA A 92 3.59 -13.19 4.52
CA ALA A 92 4.55 -14.28 4.71
C ALA A 92 5.58 -13.91 5.76
N ALA A 93 5.86 -14.85 6.66
CA ALA A 93 6.95 -14.73 7.63
C ALA A 93 7.76 -16.03 7.57
N PRO A 94 8.97 -16.00 7.01
CA PRO A 94 9.77 -17.21 6.87
C PRO A 94 9.97 -17.92 8.22
N GLY A 95 9.74 -19.23 8.24
CA GLY A 95 9.86 -20.04 9.44
C GLY A 95 8.68 -20.01 10.39
N VAL A 96 7.69 -19.17 10.13
CA VAL A 96 6.50 -19.04 10.98
C VAL A 96 5.24 -19.51 10.25
N GLY A 97 5.14 -19.23 8.96
CA GLY A 97 4.00 -19.57 8.13
C GLY A 97 3.39 -18.37 7.47
N ASP A 98 2.38 -18.61 6.65
CA ASP A 98 1.73 -17.57 5.88
C ASP A 98 0.31 -17.33 6.37
N ILE A 99 -0.14 -16.08 6.29
CA ILE A 99 -1.52 -15.70 6.55
C ILE A 99 -2.11 -15.20 5.23
N GLN A 100 -3.21 -15.80 4.80
CA GLN A 100 -3.95 -15.30 3.63
C GLN A 100 -4.82 -14.13 4.07
N LEU A 101 -4.65 -12.98 3.42
CA LEU A 101 -5.36 -11.75 3.78
C LEU A 101 -6.71 -11.64 3.09
N GLY A 102 -6.99 -12.51 2.15
CA GLY A 102 -8.23 -12.51 1.40
C GLY A 102 -7.99 -13.09 0.03
N GLY A 103 -9.06 -13.15 -0.77
CA GLY A 103 -8.97 -13.68 -2.12
C GLY A 103 -9.84 -14.89 -2.31
N ALA A 104 -9.73 -15.51 -3.48
CA ALA A 104 -10.48 -16.72 -3.80
C ALA A 104 -10.03 -17.87 -2.90
N ALA A 105 -10.96 -18.62 -2.40
CA ALA A 105 -10.68 -19.81 -1.61
C ALA A 105 -9.98 -20.87 -2.48
#